data_0944ff8513e9e9557ad1b6987d186539
#
_entry.id   0944ff8513e9e9557ad1b6987d186539
#
_cell.length_a   1.000
_cell.length_b   1.000
_cell.length_c   1.000
_cell.angle_alpha   90.00
_cell.angle_beta   90.00
_cell.angle_gamma   90.00
#
_symmetry.space_group_name_H-M   'P 1'
#
loop_
_entity.id
_entity.type
_entity.pdbx_description
1 polymer ?
#
loop_
_entity_poly.entity_id
_entity_poly.type
_entity_poly.pdbx_seq_one_letter_code
_entity_poly.pdbx_strand_id
1 'polypeptide(L)'
;MNKKITIGNIPVIIWGTPSKKVYIYVHGKMSKKESAEEFSRIANSKGYQVISFDLPEHGERIDLDYKCNVWNGIKDLEEIYNFSRNNWEEINLFACSLGA
;
A
#
# COMPACT_ATOMS: atom_id res chain seq x y z
N MET A 1 4.49 2.17 -15.05
CA MET A 1 3.26 2.98 -15.07
C MET A 1 2.66 3.00 -13.67
N ASN A 2 2.45 4.18 -13.14
CA ASN A 2 2.01 4.31 -11.75
C ASN A 2 0.80 5.21 -11.69
N LYS A 3 -0.11 4.88 -10.78
CA LYS A 3 -1.36 5.61 -10.65
C LYS A 3 -1.60 5.99 -9.19
N LYS A 4 -1.76 7.27 -8.93
CA LYS A 4 -2.12 7.76 -7.60
C LYS A 4 -3.62 7.85 -7.47
N ILE A 5 -4.15 7.25 -6.40
CA ILE A 5 -5.58 7.29 -6.10
C ILE A 5 -5.78 7.48 -4.61
N THR A 6 -7.03 7.63 -4.22
CA THR A 6 -7.39 7.68 -2.80
C THR A 6 -8.48 6.63 -2.58
N ILE A 7 -8.29 5.79 -1.57
CA ILE A 7 -9.28 4.79 -1.18
C ILE A 7 -9.81 5.21 0.19
N GLY A 8 -11.09 5.63 0.25
CA GLY A 8 -11.57 6.29 1.43
C GLY A 8 -10.76 7.57 1.61
N ASN A 9 -10.06 7.70 2.73
CA ASN A 9 -9.16 8.83 2.97
C ASN A 9 -7.69 8.41 2.91
N ILE A 10 -7.40 7.25 2.34
CA ILE A 10 -6.05 6.69 2.34
C ILE A 10 -5.37 7.00 1.00
N PRO A 11 -4.25 7.75 1.01
CA PRO A 11 -3.47 7.98 -0.21
C PRO A 11 -2.81 6.68 -0.65
N VAL A 12 -2.90 6.37 -1.94
CA VAL A 12 -2.50 5.07 -2.50
C VAL A 12 -1.78 5.27 -3.83
N ILE A 13 -0.81 4.41 -4.11
CA ILE A 13 -0.20 4.31 -5.43
C ILE A 13 -0.35 2.87 -5.92
N ILE A 14 -0.83 2.72 -7.15
CA ILE A 14 -0.84 1.43 -7.83
C ILE A 14 0.29 1.44 -8.83
N TRP A 15 1.21 0.48 -8.70
CA TRP A 15 2.44 0.42 -9.49
C TRP A 15 2.32 -0.66 -10.56
N GLY A 16 2.71 -0.32 -11.78
CA GLY A 16 2.85 -1.29 -12.86
C GLY A 16 1.66 -1.38 -13.79
N THR A 17 1.83 -2.15 -14.87
CA THR A 17 0.77 -2.36 -15.85
C THR A 17 -0.29 -3.32 -15.32
N PRO A 18 -1.53 -3.24 -15.82
CA PRO A 18 -2.59 -4.13 -15.35
C PRO A 18 -2.19 -5.60 -15.33
N SER A 19 -2.54 -6.28 -14.26
CA SER A 19 -2.24 -7.68 -14.02
C SER A 19 -3.36 -8.27 -13.17
N LYS A 20 -3.43 -9.59 -13.13
CA LYS A 20 -4.38 -10.31 -12.27
C LYS A 20 -3.81 -10.51 -10.86
N LYS A 21 -2.53 -10.20 -10.66
CA LYS A 21 -1.81 -10.46 -9.41
C LYS A 21 -1.30 -9.17 -8.81
N VAL A 22 -1.40 -9.05 -7.49
CA VAL A 22 -0.96 -7.85 -6.79
C VAL A 22 -0.29 -8.19 -5.48
N TYR A 23 0.68 -7.34 -5.10
CA TYR A 23 1.22 -7.31 -3.75
C TYR A 23 0.68 -6.07 -3.05
N ILE A 24 0.14 -6.25 -1.85
CA ILE A 24 -0.15 -5.14 -0.96
C ILE A 24 1.14 -4.85 -0.20
N TYR A 25 1.69 -3.66 -0.38
CA TYR A 25 2.95 -3.26 0.24
C TYR A 25 2.66 -2.33 1.41
N VAL A 26 3.09 -2.76 2.60
CA VAL A 26 2.97 -1.95 3.82
C VAL A 26 4.35 -1.41 4.15
N HIS A 27 4.52 -0.09 4.10
CA HIS A 27 5.81 0.53 4.36
C HIS A 27 6.20 0.45 5.83
N GLY A 28 7.49 0.66 6.11
CA GLY A 28 7.99 0.62 7.47
C GLY A 28 7.81 1.94 8.20
N LYS A 29 8.19 1.94 9.47
CA LYS A 29 8.12 3.13 10.31
C LYS A 29 8.93 4.26 9.71
N MET A 30 8.41 5.48 9.76
CA MET A 30 9.03 6.69 9.22
C MET A 30 9.26 6.64 7.71
N SER A 31 8.49 5.81 7.03
CA SER A 31 8.53 5.71 5.57
C SER A 31 7.21 6.22 4.97
N LYS A 32 6.92 5.84 3.75
CA LYS A 32 5.71 6.29 3.06
C LYS A 32 5.45 5.38 1.87
N LYS A 33 4.28 5.58 1.22
CA LYS A 33 3.89 4.71 0.09
C LYS A 33 4.90 4.73 -1.06
N GLU A 34 5.61 5.85 -1.25
CA GLU A 34 6.61 5.96 -2.32
C GLU A 34 7.81 5.04 -2.11
N SER A 35 8.02 4.56 -0.89
CA SER A 35 9.13 3.64 -0.61
C SER A 35 8.96 2.29 -1.28
N ALA A 36 7.78 2.01 -1.85
CA ALA A 36 7.53 0.77 -2.57
C ALA A 36 8.17 0.75 -3.97
N GLU A 37 8.77 1.84 -4.42
CA GLU A 37 9.29 1.94 -5.80
C GLU A 37 10.24 0.80 -6.16
N GLU A 38 11.21 0.54 -5.31
CA GLU A 38 12.20 -0.50 -5.59
C GLU A 38 11.59 -1.89 -5.59
N PHE A 39 10.73 -2.16 -4.60
CA PHE A 39 10.02 -3.43 -4.55
C PHE A 39 9.12 -3.59 -5.78
N SER A 40 8.45 -2.52 -6.19
CA SER A 40 7.53 -2.59 -7.32
C SER A 40 8.26 -2.91 -8.62
N ARG A 41 9.49 -2.43 -8.76
CA ARG A 41 10.29 -2.71 -9.95
C ARG A 41 10.52 -4.21 -10.10
N ILE A 42 10.83 -4.87 -8.99
CA ILE A 42 11.05 -6.32 -8.97
C ILE A 42 9.74 -7.07 -9.19
N ALA A 43 8.70 -6.67 -8.47
CA ALA A 43 7.40 -7.33 -8.58
C ALA A 43 6.82 -7.21 -9.99
N ASN A 44 6.93 -6.02 -10.58
CA ASN A 44 6.44 -5.78 -11.95
C ASN A 44 7.15 -6.67 -12.95
N SER A 45 8.45 -6.91 -12.77
CA SER A 45 9.20 -7.78 -13.68
C SER A 45 8.73 -9.22 -13.62
N LYS A 46 8.03 -9.60 -12.56
CA LYS A 46 7.49 -10.94 -12.38
C LYS A 46 5.99 -11.02 -12.64
N GLY A 47 5.41 -9.96 -13.20
CA GLY A 47 4.01 -9.94 -13.58
C GLY A 47 3.04 -9.52 -12.50
N TYR A 48 3.51 -8.93 -11.41
CA TYR A 48 2.67 -8.45 -10.32
C TYR A 48 2.55 -6.94 -10.36
N GLN A 49 1.36 -6.45 -10.05
CA GLN A 49 1.22 -5.04 -9.69
C GLN A 49 1.52 -4.91 -8.20
N VAL A 50 1.71 -3.68 -7.75
CA VAL A 50 1.90 -3.39 -6.33
C VAL A 50 0.92 -2.28 -5.96
N ILE A 51 0.28 -2.41 -4.82
CA ILE A 51 -0.54 -1.35 -4.25
C ILE A 51 0.10 -0.95 -2.93
N SER A 52 0.51 0.31 -2.81
CA SER A 52 1.10 0.83 -1.58
C SER A 52 0.27 2.00 -1.07
N PHE A 53 0.30 2.22 0.22
CA PHE A 53 -0.50 3.25 0.85
C PHE A 53 0.24 3.85 2.04
N ASP A 54 -0.11 5.11 2.38
CA ASP A 54 0.46 5.77 3.54
C ASP A 54 -0.25 5.28 4.80
N LEU A 55 0.52 4.80 5.76
CA LEU A 55 -0.01 4.46 7.07
C LEU A 55 -0.44 5.73 7.81
N PRO A 56 -1.28 5.63 8.84
CA PRO A 56 -1.64 6.81 9.63
C PRO A 56 -0.41 7.57 10.10
N GLU A 57 -0.44 8.89 10.06
CA GLU A 57 0.64 9.79 10.44
C GLU A 57 1.89 9.70 9.55
N HIS A 58 1.79 9.06 8.38
CA HIS A 58 2.91 8.94 7.44
C HIS A 58 2.55 9.53 6.09
N GLY A 59 3.56 9.92 5.32
CA GLY A 59 3.39 10.45 3.98
C GLY A 59 2.44 11.62 3.94
N GLU A 60 1.44 11.56 3.09
CA GLU A 60 0.46 12.64 2.95
C GLU A 60 -0.48 12.76 4.13
N ARG A 61 -0.41 11.84 5.09
CA ARG A 61 -1.28 11.83 6.27
C ARG A 61 -0.60 12.38 7.52
N ILE A 62 0.59 12.94 7.38
CA ILE A 62 1.40 13.35 8.53
C ILE A 62 0.72 14.44 9.38
N ASP A 63 -0.08 15.30 8.75
CA ASP A 63 -0.76 16.38 9.44
C ASP A 63 -2.21 16.08 9.81
N LEU A 64 -2.66 14.86 9.58
CA LEU A 64 -4.02 14.46 9.90
C LEU A 64 -4.10 13.96 11.34
N ASP A 65 -5.23 14.23 11.98
CA ASP A 65 -5.46 13.75 13.34
C ASP A 65 -5.99 12.32 13.33
N TYR A 66 -5.17 11.41 12.83
CA TYR A 66 -5.51 9.99 12.74
C TYR A 66 -4.26 9.21 13.12
N LYS A 67 -4.22 8.71 14.34
CA LYS A 67 -3.01 8.18 14.96
C LYS A 67 -2.56 6.86 14.34
N CYS A 68 -1.23 6.70 14.27
CA CYS A 68 -0.61 5.44 13.82
C CYS A 68 -0.57 4.46 15.00
N ASN A 69 -1.59 3.65 15.09
CA ASN A 69 -1.67 2.60 16.10
C ASN A 69 -2.20 1.33 15.45
N VAL A 70 -2.19 0.23 16.21
CA VAL A 70 -2.58 -1.08 15.68
C VAL A 70 -4.00 -1.07 15.13
N TRP A 71 -4.94 -0.42 15.83
CA TRP A 71 -6.33 -0.42 15.41
C TRP A 71 -6.54 0.31 14.10
N ASN A 72 -5.94 1.48 13.97
CA ASN A 72 -6.07 2.29 12.76
C ASN A 72 -5.34 1.62 11.60
N GLY A 73 -4.20 1.00 11.87
CA GLY A 73 -3.48 0.25 10.84
C GLY A 73 -4.29 -0.91 10.31
N ILE A 74 -4.96 -1.65 11.20
CA ILE A 74 -5.82 -2.77 10.80
C ILE A 74 -6.99 -2.27 9.96
N LYS A 75 -7.63 -1.19 10.38
CA LYS A 75 -8.76 -0.62 9.63
C LYS A 75 -8.35 -0.22 8.22
N ASP A 76 -7.19 0.44 8.10
CA ASP A 76 -6.69 0.85 6.80
C ASP A 76 -6.36 -0.35 5.93
N LEU A 77 -5.69 -1.35 6.51
CA LEU A 77 -5.33 -2.55 5.76
C LEU A 77 -6.57 -3.29 5.28
N GLU A 78 -7.63 -3.32 6.09
CA GLU A 78 -8.89 -3.92 5.66
C GLU A 78 -9.49 -3.20 4.46
N GLU A 79 -9.44 -1.88 4.46
CA GLU A 79 -9.96 -1.10 3.31
C GLU A 79 -9.14 -1.39 2.05
N ILE A 80 -7.82 -1.43 2.17
CA ILE A 80 -6.95 -1.73 1.05
C ILE A 80 -7.18 -3.16 0.56
N TYR A 81 -7.34 -4.11 1.48
CA TYR A 81 -7.61 -5.50 1.12
C TYR A 81 -8.95 -5.63 0.40
N ASN A 82 -9.99 -4.99 0.92
CA ASN A 82 -11.32 -5.06 0.28
C ASN A 82 -11.31 -4.45 -1.12
N PHE A 83 -10.58 -3.35 -1.30
CA PHE A 83 -10.40 -2.80 -2.63
C PHE A 83 -9.67 -3.79 -3.53
N SER A 84 -8.61 -4.41 -3.00
CA SER A 84 -7.76 -5.30 -3.78
C SER A 84 -8.51 -6.55 -4.24
N ARG A 85 -9.33 -7.13 -3.38
CA ARG A 85 -10.05 -8.35 -3.74
C ARG A 85 -11.10 -8.11 -4.83
N ASN A 86 -11.49 -6.87 -5.03
CA ASN A 86 -12.42 -6.51 -6.11
C ASN A 86 -11.71 -6.19 -7.42
N ASN A 87 -10.39 -6.07 -7.41
CA ASN A 87 -9.62 -5.64 -8.56
C ASN A 87 -8.56 -6.63 -9.02
N TRP A 88 -8.19 -7.59 -8.20
CA TRP A 88 -7.17 -8.59 -8.54
C TRP A 88 -7.64 -9.99 -8.13
N GLU A 89 -7.13 -11.00 -8.85
CA GLU A 89 -7.48 -12.39 -8.57
C GLU A 89 -6.54 -13.01 -7.53
N GLU A 90 -5.26 -12.63 -7.56
CA GLU A 90 -4.28 -13.13 -6.60
C GLU A 90 -3.75 -11.95 -5.79
N ILE A 91 -3.85 -12.05 -4.47
CA ILE A 91 -3.42 -10.99 -3.56
C ILE A 91 -2.37 -11.55 -2.61
N ASN A 92 -1.24 -10.86 -2.54
CA ASN A 92 -0.14 -11.19 -1.64
C ASN A 92 0.16 -9.99 -0.76
N LEU A 93 0.80 -10.23 0.37
CA LEU A 93 1.14 -9.15 1.30
C LEU A 93 2.65 -9.11 1.50
N PHE A 94 3.22 -7.92 1.40
CA PHE A 94 4.60 -7.68 1.75
C PHE A 94 4.64 -6.51 2.73
N ALA A 95 5.09 -6.76 3.94
CA ALA A 95 5.14 -5.74 4.98
C ALA A 95 6.56 -5.52 5.46
N CYS A 96 6.97 -4.26 5.52
CA CYS A 96 8.24 -3.91 6.16
C CYS A 96 8.01 -3.83 7.65
N SER A 97 9.05 -4.15 8.43
CA SER A 97 8.93 -4.10 9.87
C SER A 97 8.71 -2.67 10.35
N LEU A 98 7.68 -2.47 11.18
CA LEU A 98 7.36 -1.17 11.73
C LEU A 98 8.15 -0.83 12.98
N GLY A 99 8.73 -1.80 13.61
CA GLY A 99 9.39 -1.61 14.88
C GLY A 99 10.76 -2.23 15.00
N ALA A 100 11.17 -2.83 13.94
CA ALA A 100 12.48 -3.49 13.95
C ALA A 100 13.58 -2.50 13.67
#